data_3c39e3af7eaa9e97413c9b6fa998a5bc
#
_entry.id   3c39e3af7eaa9e97413c9b6fa998a5bc
#
_cell.length_a   1.000
_cell.length_b   1.000
_cell.length_c   1.000
_cell.angle_alpha   90.00
_cell.angle_beta   90.00
_cell.angle_gamma   90.00
#
_symmetry.space_group_name_H-M   'P 1'
#
loop_
_entity.id
_entity.type
_entity.pdbx_description
1 polymer ?
#
loop_
_entity_poly.entity_id
_entity_poly.type
_entity_poly.pdbx_seq_one_letter_code
_entity_poly.pdbx_strand_id
1 'polypeptide(L)'
;MTTLHELAPETFSLARPLFAPLAHHLALESILAGLTPGRVFVDDERKPKTAVAWFKRRLFLTGDRSRESINRALADLLTKVYYPDMRAGGLAFGAFTLVYTPGWERVMDVVLAGKEPLIGQRLCFHLDPTRHSWEPSPPPGFTLRPV
;
A
#
# COMPACT_ATOMS: atom_id res chain seq x y z
N MET A 1 -24.37 8.82 0.23
CA MET A 1 -23.21 8.35 1.03
C MET A 1 -22.08 7.98 0.06
N THR A 2 -20.93 8.49 0.30
CA THR A 2 -19.75 8.10 -0.51
C THR A 2 -19.25 6.76 0.02
N THR A 3 -19.13 5.79 -0.86
CA THR A 3 -18.66 4.44 -0.54
C THR A 3 -17.41 4.15 -1.35
N LEU A 4 -16.48 3.39 -0.80
CA LEU A 4 -15.36 2.84 -1.55
C LEU A 4 -15.79 1.50 -2.15
N HIS A 5 -15.41 1.26 -3.40
CA HIS A 5 -15.75 0.09 -4.18
C HIS A 5 -14.56 -0.87 -4.23
N GLU A 6 -14.78 -2.13 -3.89
CA GLU A 6 -13.76 -3.14 -4.03
C GLU A 6 -13.65 -3.57 -5.49
N LEU A 7 -12.44 -3.51 -6.02
CA LEU A 7 -12.15 -3.98 -7.37
C LEU A 7 -11.95 -5.50 -7.39
N ALA A 8 -12.48 -6.15 -8.42
CA ALA A 8 -12.10 -7.51 -8.74
C ALA A 8 -10.65 -7.57 -9.25
N PRO A 9 -9.91 -8.66 -9.03
CA PRO A 9 -8.50 -8.76 -9.43
C PRO A 9 -8.26 -8.42 -10.91
N GLU A 10 -9.17 -8.77 -11.79
CA GLU A 10 -9.11 -8.50 -13.22
C GLU A 10 -9.16 -7.01 -13.56
N THR A 11 -9.65 -6.19 -12.62
CA THR A 11 -9.82 -4.74 -12.80
C THR A 11 -8.82 -3.90 -12.00
N PHE A 12 -7.85 -4.50 -11.32
CA PHE A 12 -6.82 -3.77 -10.56
C PHE A 12 -6.02 -2.77 -11.42
N SER A 13 -5.96 -3.01 -12.73
CA SER A 13 -5.35 -2.08 -13.70
C SER A 13 -5.97 -0.69 -13.67
N LEU A 14 -7.23 -0.54 -13.26
CA LEU A 14 -7.91 0.76 -13.14
C LEU A 14 -7.27 1.63 -12.04
N ALA A 15 -6.82 1.03 -10.95
CA ALA A 15 -6.17 1.74 -9.84
C ALA A 15 -4.66 1.95 -10.06
N ARG A 16 -4.02 1.17 -10.93
CA ARG A 16 -2.57 1.19 -11.15
C ARG A 16 -1.99 2.59 -11.41
N PRO A 17 -2.59 3.46 -12.24
CA PRO A 17 -2.05 4.81 -12.49
C PRO A 17 -1.98 5.66 -11.22
N LEU A 18 -2.92 5.49 -10.28
CA LEU A 18 -2.91 6.22 -9.00
C LEU A 18 -1.74 5.79 -8.12
N PHE A 19 -1.35 4.53 -8.20
CA PHE A 19 -0.24 3.98 -7.43
C PHE A 19 1.15 4.21 -8.04
N ALA A 20 1.25 4.86 -9.20
CA ALA A 20 2.53 5.13 -9.86
C ALA A 20 3.59 5.76 -8.94
N PRO A 21 3.27 6.72 -8.04
CA PRO A 21 4.25 7.26 -7.09
C PRO A 21 4.77 6.25 -6.07
N LEU A 22 4.09 5.13 -5.88
CA LEU A 22 4.44 4.05 -4.96
C LEU A 22 4.95 2.78 -5.67
N ALA A 23 5.20 2.83 -6.97
CA ALA A 23 5.58 1.67 -7.80
C ALA A 23 6.90 0.99 -7.37
N HIS A 24 7.74 1.69 -6.59
CA HIS A 24 8.96 1.10 -6.00
C HIS A 24 8.68 0.10 -4.87
N HIS A 25 7.43 0.00 -4.40
CA HIS A 25 7.02 -1.01 -3.42
C HIS A 25 6.62 -2.31 -4.11
N LEU A 26 7.53 -3.28 -4.14
CA LEU A 26 7.30 -4.58 -4.81
C LEU A 26 6.07 -5.32 -4.26
N ALA A 27 5.75 -5.16 -2.97
CA ALA A 27 4.56 -5.76 -2.39
C ALA A 27 3.27 -5.19 -3.01
N LEU A 28 3.23 -3.89 -3.31
CA LEU A 28 2.11 -3.25 -4.00
C LEU A 28 2.02 -3.74 -5.45
N GLU A 29 3.14 -3.79 -6.16
CA GLU A 29 3.18 -4.28 -7.53
C GLU A 29 2.71 -5.74 -7.62
N SER A 30 3.08 -6.56 -6.65
CA SER A 30 2.62 -7.96 -6.58
C SER A 30 1.10 -8.07 -6.38
N ILE A 31 0.51 -7.18 -5.58
CA ILE A 31 -0.96 -7.09 -5.42
C ILE A 31 -1.59 -6.69 -6.75
N LEU A 32 -1.13 -5.60 -7.36
CA LEU A 32 -1.71 -5.06 -8.60
C LEU A 32 -1.53 -6.00 -9.81
N ALA A 33 -0.56 -6.89 -9.76
CA ALA A 33 -0.34 -7.95 -10.75
C ALA A 33 -1.15 -9.22 -10.47
N GLY A 34 -1.90 -9.27 -9.36
CA GLY A 34 -2.66 -10.46 -8.98
C GLY A 34 -1.82 -11.64 -8.47
N LEU A 35 -0.52 -11.41 -8.21
CA LEU A 35 0.40 -12.45 -7.70
C LEU A 35 0.28 -12.65 -6.19
N THR A 36 -0.21 -11.63 -5.49
CA THR A 36 -0.50 -11.67 -4.05
C THR A 36 -1.99 -11.45 -3.83
N PRO A 37 -2.67 -12.23 -2.97
CA PRO A 37 -4.11 -12.15 -2.77
C PRO A 37 -4.49 -10.91 -1.94
N GLY A 38 -4.18 -9.72 -2.45
CA GLY A 38 -4.53 -8.45 -1.84
C GLY A 38 -5.93 -7.97 -2.23
N ARG A 39 -6.38 -6.93 -1.54
CA ARG A 39 -7.65 -6.24 -1.83
C ARG A 39 -7.35 -4.81 -2.27
N VAL A 40 -8.09 -4.33 -3.25
CA VAL A 40 -7.95 -2.98 -3.80
C VAL A 40 -9.32 -2.31 -3.81
N PHE A 41 -9.39 -1.09 -3.30
CA PHE A 41 -10.60 -0.29 -3.26
C PHE A 41 -10.36 1.07 -3.90
N VAL A 42 -11.39 1.59 -4.56
CA VAL A 42 -11.38 2.90 -5.20
C VAL A 42 -12.65 3.68 -4.86
N ASP A 43 -12.58 4.98 -5.02
CA ASP A 43 -13.73 5.87 -4.81
C ASP A 43 -14.71 5.88 -5.99
N ASP A 44 -14.27 5.51 -7.18
CA ASP A 44 -15.07 5.43 -8.42
C ASP A 44 -14.47 4.35 -9.32
N GLU A 45 -15.28 3.38 -9.71
CA GLU A 45 -14.84 2.25 -10.56
C GLU A 45 -14.54 2.65 -12.00
N ARG A 46 -15.10 3.77 -12.48
CA ARG A 46 -14.90 4.24 -13.85
C ARG A 46 -13.76 5.23 -13.98
N LYS A 47 -13.64 6.11 -12.99
CA LYS A 47 -12.62 7.18 -12.99
C LYS A 47 -12.08 7.37 -11.58
N PRO A 48 -11.29 6.43 -11.08
CA PRO A 48 -10.78 6.50 -9.72
C PRO A 48 -9.86 7.70 -9.53
N LYS A 49 -10.03 8.37 -8.39
CA LYS A 49 -9.18 9.47 -7.93
C LYS A 49 -8.48 9.16 -6.61
N THR A 50 -9.02 8.21 -5.86
CA THR A 50 -8.45 7.73 -4.60
C THR A 50 -8.47 6.22 -4.61
N ALA A 51 -7.36 5.61 -4.18
CA ALA A 51 -7.24 4.17 -4.10
C ALA A 51 -6.52 3.75 -2.81
N VAL A 52 -6.95 2.64 -2.26
CA VAL A 52 -6.30 1.94 -1.16
C VAL A 52 -6.15 0.46 -1.51
N ALA A 53 -4.97 -0.09 -1.22
CA ALA A 53 -4.69 -1.50 -1.43
C ALA A 53 -4.03 -2.09 -0.20
N TRP A 54 -4.31 -3.36 0.11
CA TRP A 54 -3.61 -4.02 1.20
C TRP A 54 -3.44 -5.52 1.01
N PHE A 55 -2.42 -6.02 1.66
CA PHE A 55 -2.23 -7.43 1.93
C PHE A 55 -1.70 -7.60 3.36
N LYS A 56 -2.44 -8.31 4.18
CA LYS A 56 -2.11 -8.50 5.60
C LYS A 56 -1.85 -7.14 6.28
N ARG A 57 -0.65 -6.93 6.83
CA ARG A 57 -0.26 -5.74 7.59
C ARG A 57 0.23 -4.56 6.74
N ARG A 58 0.28 -4.71 5.43
CA ARG A 58 0.75 -3.64 4.53
C ARG A 58 -0.42 -3.04 3.80
N LEU A 59 -0.57 -1.76 3.98
CA LEU A 59 -1.63 -0.95 3.38
C LEU A 59 -0.98 0.21 2.62
N PHE A 60 -1.49 0.47 1.43
CA PHE A 60 -1.01 1.51 0.52
C PHE A 60 -2.17 2.44 0.20
N LEU A 61 -1.96 3.75 0.34
CA LEU A 61 -2.99 4.77 0.13
C LEU A 61 -2.46 5.87 -0.79
N THR A 62 -3.26 6.23 -1.80
CA THR A 62 -2.89 7.23 -2.80
C THR A 62 -4.10 8.00 -3.31
N GLY A 63 -3.83 9.09 -4.01
CA GLY A 63 -4.83 9.88 -4.75
C GLY A 63 -5.29 11.12 -4.03
N ASP A 64 -6.53 11.53 -4.32
CA ASP A 64 -7.13 12.77 -3.87
C ASP A 64 -7.61 12.70 -2.42
N ARG A 65 -6.96 13.45 -1.55
CA ARG A 65 -7.25 13.58 -0.11
C ARG A 65 -8.15 14.77 0.24
N SER A 66 -8.49 15.61 -0.73
CA SER A 66 -9.23 16.85 -0.47
C SER A 66 -10.70 16.64 -0.12
N ARG A 67 -11.23 15.46 -0.43
CA ARG A 67 -12.65 15.14 -0.25
C ARG A 67 -12.90 14.51 1.12
N GLU A 68 -13.48 15.28 2.03
CA GLU A 68 -13.79 14.83 3.39
C GLU A 68 -14.66 13.57 3.43
N SER A 69 -15.63 13.47 2.50
CA SER A 69 -16.50 12.30 2.40
C SER A 69 -15.73 11.00 2.09
N ILE A 70 -14.67 11.09 1.28
CA ILE A 70 -13.77 9.95 0.98
C ILE A 70 -12.90 9.62 2.19
N ASN A 71 -12.37 10.63 2.88
CA ASN A 71 -11.56 10.42 4.09
C ASN A 71 -12.37 9.70 5.18
N ARG A 72 -13.63 10.06 5.34
CA ARG A 72 -14.56 9.34 6.25
C ARG A 72 -14.86 7.92 5.75
N ALA A 73 -15.07 7.74 4.45
CA ALA A 73 -15.29 6.40 3.88
C ALA A 73 -14.06 5.50 4.04
N LEU A 74 -12.84 6.05 3.97
CA LEU A 74 -11.60 5.33 4.30
C LEU A 74 -11.56 4.93 5.78
N ALA A 75 -11.92 5.83 6.70
CA ALA A 75 -12.01 5.50 8.13
C ALA A 75 -13.00 4.38 8.39
N ASP A 76 -14.16 4.42 7.75
CA ASP A 76 -15.18 3.37 7.81
C ASP A 76 -14.67 2.04 7.25
N LEU A 77 -14.00 2.07 6.10
CA LEU A 77 -13.40 0.89 5.49
C LEU A 77 -12.35 0.23 6.41
N LEU A 78 -11.46 1.03 7.00
CA LEU A 78 -10.47 0.54 7.94
C LEU A 78 -11.12 -0.07 9.17
N THR A 79 -12.10 0.60 9.74
CA THR A 79 -12.74 0.18 10.98
C THR A 79 -13.63 -1.05 10.79
N LYS A 80 -14.43 -1.07 9.70
CA LYS A 80 -15.46 -2.09 9.49
C LYS A 80 -14.99 -3.30 8.69
N VAL A 81 -13.90 -3.15 7.92
CA VAL A 81 -13.39 -4.21 7.04
C VAL A 81 -11.96 -4.59 7.39
N TYR A 82 -11.02 -3.65 7.28
CA TYR A 82 -9.59 -3.97 7.41
C TYR A 82 -9.21 -4.49 8.80
N TYR A 83 -9.61 -3.82 9.87
CA TYR A 83 -9.27 -4.27 11.24
C TYR A 83 -9.91 -5.62 11.60
N PRO A 84 -11.18 -5.89 11.26
CA PRO A 84 -11.75 -7.21 11.43
C PRO A 84 -11.02 -8.30 10.63
N ASP A 85 -10.69 -8.04 9.36
CA ASP A 85 -9.93 -8.97 8.51
C ASP A 85 -8.55 -9.32 9.12
N MET A 86 -7.85 -8.30 9.62
CA MET A 86 -6.57 -8.53 10.29
C MET A 86 -6.70 -9.41 11.52
N ARG A 87 -7.74 -9.21 12.34
CA ARG A 87 -7.98 -10.01 13.55
C ARG A 87 -8.33 -11.45 13.19
N ALA A 88 -9.20 -11.65 12.20
CA ALA A 88 -9.59 -12.97 11.73
C ALA A 88 -8.41 -13.76 11.15
N GLY A 89 -7.45 -13.08 10.52
CA GLY A 89 -6.21 -13.66 10.00
C GLY A 89 -5.17 -14.03 11.06
N GLY A 90 -5.50 -13.99 12.36
CA GLY A 90 -4.59 -14.33 13.45
C GLY A 90 -3.51 -13.27 13.73
N LEU A 91 -3.66 -12.07 13.14
CA LEU A 91 -2.78 -10.92 13.38
C LEU A 91 -3.25 -10.19 14.64
N ALA A 92 -3.23 -10.86 15.77
CA ALA A 92 -3.80 -10.43 17.05
C ALA A 92 -3.20 -9.14 17.64
N PHE A 93 -2.09 -8.64 17.12
CA PHE A 93 -1.49 -7.38 17.52
C PHE A 93 -1.29 -6.48 16.32
N GLY A 94 -2.16 -5.64 16.25
CA GLY A 94 -2.55 -4.60 15.43
C GLY A 94 -1.55 -3.56 14.93
N ALA A 95 -0.27 -3.79 14.88
CA ALA A 95 0.61 -2.88 14.16
C ALA A 95 0.55 -3.21 12.67
N PHE A 96 0.09 -2.27 11.87
CA PHE A 96 0.19 -2.33 10.42
C PHE A 96 1.02 -1.16 9.90
N THR A 97 1.57 -1.31 8.72
CA THR A 97 2.30 -0.25 8.05
C THR A 97 1.41 0.36 6.98
N LEU A 98 1.11 1.64 7.13
CA LEU A 98 0.44 2.43 6.11
C LEU A 98 1.49 3.23 5.33
N VAL A 99 1.59 2.95 4.04
CA VAL A 99 2.40 3.71 3.08
C VAL A 99 1.47 4.61 2.28
N TYR A 100 1.79 5.87 2.19
CA TYR A 100 0.94 6.84 1.49
C TYR A 100 1.74 7.86 0.70
N THR A 101 1.10 8.44 -0.30
CA THR A 101 1.67 9.54 -1.07
C THR A 101 1.68 10.84 -0.25
N PRO A 102 2.63 11.76 -0.48
CA PRO A 102 2.74 12.99 0.30
C PRO A 102 1.44 13.80 0.39
N GLY A 103 1.21 14.38 1.55
CA GLY A 103 0.05 15.23 1.86
C GLY A 103 -1.10 14.51 2.57
N TRP A 104 -1.13 13.19 2.60
CA TRP A 104 -2.12 12.43 3.37
C TRP A 104 -1.94 12.60 4.88
N GLU A 105 -0.76 12.96 5.35
CA GLU A 105 -0.47 13.22 6.77
C GLU A 105 -1.43 14.26 7.39
N ARG A 106 -1.97 15.18 6.57
CA ARG A 106 -2.88 16.25 7.02
C ARG A 106 -4.28 15.78 7.38
N VAL A 107 -4.64 14.58 6.96
CA VAL A 107 -5.99 14.02 7.15
C VAL A 107 -5.94 12.65 7.83
N MET A 108 -4.78 12.23 8.32
CA MET A 108 -4.59 10.91 8.94
C MET A 108 -5.37 10.75 10.25
N ASP A 109 -5.60 11.81 10.99
CA ASP A 109 -6.47 11.83 12.18
C ASP A 109 -7.90 11.37 11.83
N VAL A 110 -8.43 11.82 10.70
CA VAL A 110 -9.74 11.39 10.19
C VAL A 110 -9.67 9.97 9.66
N VAL A 111 -8.71 9.66 8.78
CA VAL A 111 -8.60 8.36 8.10
C VAL A 111 -8.36 7.23 9.11
N LEU A 112 -7.54 7.47 10.12
CA LEU A 112 -7.23 6.48 11.17
C LEU A 112 -8.23 6.49 12.32
N ALA A 113 -9.28 7.30 12.24
CA ALA A 113 -10.35 7.40 13.26
C ALA A 113 -9.78 7.63 14.68
N GLY A 114 -8.89 8.60 14.82
CA GLY A 114 -8.31 9.01 16.11
C GLY A 114 -7.21 8.08 16.66
N LYS A 115 -6.72 7.12 15.87
CA LYS A 115 -5.52 6.36 16.24
C LYS A 115 -4.28 7.21 16.00
N GLU A 116 -3.34 7.17 16.94
CA GLU A 116 -2.08 7.89 16.86
C GLU A 116 -1.02 7.03 16.15
N PRO A 117 -0.63 7.34 14.90
CA PRO A 117 0.40 6.61 14.20
C PRO A 117 1.80 7.07 14.61
N LEU A 118 2.76 6.14 14.57
CA LEU A 118 4.17 6.51 14.52
C LEU A 118 4.52 6.87 13.07
N ILE A 119 4.80 8.14 12.83
CA ILE A 119 5.16 8.63 11.48
C ILE A 119 6.66 8.55 11.31
N GLY A 120 7.10 7.87 10.25
CA GLY A 120 8.50 7.73 9.87
C GLY A 120 8.71 8.00 8.38
N GLN A 121 9.84 8.62 8.04
CA GLN A 121 10.29 8.70 6.66
C GLN A 121 11.24 7.55 6.36
N ARG A 122 11.05 6.92 5.21
CA ARG A 122 11.98 5.91 4.68
C ARG A 122 12.64 6.45 3.42
N LEU A 123 13.96 6.36 3.37
CA LEU A 123 14.71 6.64 2.17
C LEU A 123 14.76 5.38 1.30
N CYS A 124 14.34 5.52 0.05
CA CYS A 124 14.50 4.46 -0.95
C CYS A 124 15.71 4.80 -1.81
N PHE A 125 16.65 3.87 -1.87
CA PHE A 125 17.84 4.01 -2.71
C PHE A 125 17.66 3.19 -3.99
N HIS A 126 18.02 3.79 -5.11
CA HIS A 126 18.04 3.12 -6.40
C HIS A 126 19.50 2.85 -6.79
N LEU A 127 19.82 1.59 -7.01
CA LEU A 127 21.12 1.22 -7.60
C LEU A 127 20.92 1.16 -9.11
N ASP A 128 21.70 1.97 -9.82
CA ASP A 128 21.82 1.85 -11.28
C ASP A 128 22.91 0.82 -11.62
N PRO A 129 22.55 -0.37 -12.08
CA PRO A 129 23.50 -1.43 -12.35
C PRO A 129 24.42 -1.09 -13.53
N THR A 130 24.06 -0.11 -14.37
CA THR A 130 24.89 0.31 -15.52
C THR A 130 26.05 1.22 -15.09
N ARG A 131 25.96 1.84 -13.90
CA ARG A 131 26.94 2.78 -13.36
C ARG A 131 27.91 2.14 -12.35
N HIS A 132 27.65 0.91 -11.95
CA HIS A 132 28.44 0.20 -10.95
C HIS A 132 28.80 -1.20 -11.45
N SER A 133 30.09 -1.44 -11.64
CA SER A 133 30.60 -2.79 -11.73
C SER A 133 30.86 -3.30 -10.32
N TRP A 134 30.07 -4.23 -9.86
CA TRP A 134 30.27 -4.88 -8.57
C TRP A 134 30.58 -6.36 -8.79
N GLU A 135 31.76 -6.76 -8.42
CA GLU A 135 32.11 -8.18 -8.37
C GLU A 135 31.85 -8.70 -6.96
N PRO A 136 30.93 -9.65 -6.82
CA PRO A 136 30.65 -10.22 -5.51
C PRO A 136 31.85 -10.99 -5.01
N SER A 137 32.39 -10.57 -3.87
CA SER A 137 33.46 -11.28 -3.18
C SER A 137 32.89 -11.95 -1.92
N PRO A 138 32.56 -13.24 -1.98
CA PRO A 138 32.02 -13.91 -0.80
C PRO A 138 33.13 -14.08 0.25
N PRO A 139 32.76 -14.13 1.54
CA PRO A 139 33.72 -14.45 2.60
C PRO A 139 34.41 -15.79 2.36
N PRO A 140 35.61 -16.01 2.94
CA PRO A 140 36.30 -17.28 2.82
C PRO A 140 35.43 -18.48 3.23
N GLY A 141 35.40 -19.52 2.41
CA GLY A 141 34.57 -20.70 2.64
C GLY A 141 33.15 -20.65 2.07
N PHE A 142 32.75 -19.52 1.45
CA PHE A 142 31.45 -19.38 0.77
C PHE A 142 31.64 -19.27 -0.74
N THR A 143 30.71 -19.86 -1.47
CA THR A 143 30.65 -19.78 -2.94
C THR A 143 29.31 -19.28 -3.38
N LEU A 144 29.27 -18.26 -4.24
CA LEU A 144 28.03 -17.80 -4.86
C LEU A 144 27.67 -18.74 -6.00
N ARG A 145 26.41 -19.20 -6.03
CA ARG A 145 25.86 -19.98 -7.14
C ARG A 145 24.73 -19.20 -7.79
N PRO A 146 24.68 -19.12 -9.11
CA PRO A 146 23.49 -18.60 -9.77
C PRO A 146 22.30 -19.51 -9.48
N VAL A 147 21.11 -18.89 -9.32
CA VAL A 147 19.82 -19.56 -9.12
C VAL A 147 19.25 -19.93 -10.46
#